data_bec7221bf0fc582e0bba3a980f78003e
#
_entry.id   bec7221bf0fc582e0bba3a980f78003e
#
_cell.length_a   1.000
_cell.length_b   1.000
_cell.length_c   1.000
_cell.angle_alpha   90.00
_cell.angle_beta   90.00
_cell.angle_gamma   90.00
#
_symmetry.space_group_name_H-M   'P 1'
#
loop_
_entity.id
_entity.type
_entity.pdbx_description
1 polymer ?
#
loop_
_entity_poly.entity_id
_entity_poly.type
_entity_poly.pdbx_seq_one_letter_code
_entity_poly.pdbx_strand_id
1 'polypeptide(L)'
;ELLREVKEQGSIAKFTAEVATPSGELSQREVVRVGAFNVIDANGNYLAYANGKLSELPRQPGGAFGGQANELAGSSSGLHQFGVDPTGPTGGSFLAAIIDSPTLEERWHQGGYVGYAITAVGAFAFLLAIYRVLVLTMVSTKVSSQLKSNTANANNPLGRVLKIHEDK
;
A
#
# COMPACT_ATOMS: atom_id res chain seq x y z
N GLU A 1 3.26 22.26 38.60
CA GLU A 1 2.04 21.51 38.27
C GLU A 1 1.95 21.30 36.73
N LEU A 2 1.96 22.34 35.90
CA LEU A 2 1.88 22.27 34.45
C LEU A 2 2.94 21.39 33.77
N LEU A 3 4.21 21.51 34.19
CA LEU A 3 5.32 20.70 33.66
C LEU A 3 5.19 19.21 33.99
N ARG A 4 4.61 18.89 35.14
CA ARG A 4 4.33 17.51 35.51
C ARG A 4 3.20 16.93 34.64
N GLU A 5 2.16 17.69 34.43
CA GLU A 5 1.02 17.31 33.59
C GLU A 5 1.45 17.08 32.13
N VAL A 6 2.25 18.00 31.57
CA VAL A 6 2.81 17.83 30.21
C VAL A 6 3.69 16.58 30.11
N LYS A 7 4.49 16.28 31.14
CA LYS A 7 5.31 15.08 31.18
C LYS A 7 4.45 13.80 31.26
N GLU A 8 3.43 13.81 32.08
CA GLU A 8 2.51 12.67 32.21
C GLU A 8 1.71 12.43 30.94
N GLN A 9 1.24 13.50 30.29
CA GLN A 9 0.52 13.40 29.01
C GLN A 9 1.42 12.99 27.84
N GLY A 10 2.70 13.31 27.87
CA GLY A 10 3.68 12.91 26.86
C GLY A 10 4.22 11.49 27.02
N SER A 11 3.92 10.81 28.14
CA SER A 11 4.47 9.48 28.42
C SER A 11 3.65 8.34 27.80
N ILE A 12 4.33 7.20 27.59
CA ILE A 12 3.66 5.94 27.29
C ILE A 12 3.23 5.30 28.61
N ALA A 13 1.97 4.89 28.70
CA ALA A 13 1.41 4.25 29.89
C ALA A 13 0.60 3.01 29.51
N LYS A 14 0.83 1.90 30.22
CA LYS A 14 0.05 0.66 30.13
C LYS A 14 -0.91 0.60 31.32
N PHE A 15 -2.19 0.34 31.04
CA PHE A 15 -3.21 0.18 32.07
C PHE A 15 -4.39 -0.64 31.53
N THR A 16 -5.26 -1.10 32.41
CA THR A 16 -6.49 -1.81 32.02
C THR A 16 -7.63 -0.82 31.89
N ALA A 17 -8.34 -0.88 30.77
CA ALA A 17 -9.50 -0.04 30.49
C ALA A 17 -10.66 -0.86 29.89
N GLU A 18 -11.85 -0.32 30.02
CA GLU A 18 -13.02 -0.85 29.35
C GLU A 18 -13.07 -0.37 27.92
N VAL A 19 -13.12 -1.32 26.97
CA VAL A 19 -13.12 -1.07 25.53
C VAL A 19 -14.38 -1.66 24.92
N ALA A 20 -15.10 -0.84 24.16
CA ALA A 20 -16.23 -1.31 23.38
C ALA A 20 -15.74 -1.96 22.07
N THR A 21 -16.22 -3.15 21.80
CA THR A 21 -16.01 -3.82 20.51
C THR A 21 -16.90 -3.21 19.44
N PRO A 22 -16.64 -3.46 18.14
CA PRO A 22 -17.53 -3.01 17.07
C PRO A 22 -18.95 -3.59 17.17
N SER A 23 -19.13 -4.72 17.87
CA SER A 23 -20.44 -5.31 18.17
C SER A 23 -21.16 -4.63 19.33
N GLY A 24 -20.52 -3.69 20.04
CA GLY A 24 -21.09 -2.97 21.18
C GLY A 24 -20.87 -3.64 22.54
N GLU A 25 -20.16 -4.77 22.60
CA GLU A 25 -19.82 -5.44 23.86
C GLU A 25 -18.67 -4.69 24.55
N LEU A 26 -18.78 -4.54 25.87
CA LEU A 26 -17.75 -3.95 26.70
C LEU A 26 -16.84 -5.05 27.27
N SER A 27 -15.53 -4.90 27.12
CA SER A 27 -14.55 -5.84 27.64
C SER A 27 -13.38 -5.09 28.31
N GLN A 28 -12.92 -5.60 29.45
CA GLN A 28 -11.71 -5.12 30.10
C GLN A 28 -10.50 -5.61 29.30
N ARG A 29 -9.71 -4.66 28.81
CA ARG A 29 -8.49 -4.97 28.03
C ARG A 29 -7.31 -4.18 28.56
N GLU A 30 -6.14 -4.76 28.45
CA GLU A 30 -4.89 -4.02 28.63
C GLU A 30 -4.70 -3.10 27.42
N VAL A 31 -4.46 -1.82 27.71
CA VAL A 31 -4.26 -0.79 26.70
C VAL A 31 -2.96 -0.03 26.92
N VAL A 32 -2.38 0.42 25.85
CA VAL A 32 -1.15 1.24 25.84
C VAL A 32 -1.53 2.62 25.30
N ARG A 33 -1.42 3.63 26.15
CA ARG A 33 -1.60 5.02 25.75
C ARG A 33 -0.26 5.60 25.31
N VAL A 34 -0.23 6.19 24.15
CA VAL A 34 0.92 6.87 23.56
C VAL A 34 0.71 8.37 23.61
N GLY A 35 1.19 8.97 24.68
CA GLY A 35 1.00 10.40 24.92
C GLY A 35 -0.48 10.77 25.05
N ALA A 36 -0.83 11.94 24.51
CA ALA A 36 -2.19 12.41 24.36
C ALA A 36 -2.81 11.99 23.00
N PHE A 37 -2.08 11.26 22.16
CA PHE A 37 -2.41 11.09 20.74
C PHE A 37 -3.19 9.82 20.45
N ASN A 38 -2.67 8.67 20.88
CA ASN A 38 -3.23 7.37 20.50
C ASN A 38 -3.35 6.43 21.70
N VAL A 39 -4.32 5.52 21.58
CA VAL A 39 -4.45 4.36 22.46
C VAL A 39 -4.51 3.11 21.60
N ILE A 40 -3.78 2.08 21.96
CA ILE A 40 -3.81 0.76 21.31
C ILE A 40 -4.12 -0.32 22.35
N ASP A 41 -4.69 -1.44 21.94
CA ASP A 41 -4.85 -2.61 22.81
C ASP A 41 -3.58 -3.48 22.85
N ALA A 42 -3.61 -4.56 23.63
CA ALA A 42 -2.50 -5.51 23.74
C ALA A 42 -2.16 -6.22 22.42
N ASN A 43 -3.08 -6.25 21.47
CA ASN A 43 -2.91 -6.83 20.15
C ASN A 43 -2.43 -5.80 19.11
N GLY A 44 -2.15 -4.56 19.50
CA GLY A 44 -1.75 -3.49 18.62
C GLY A 44 -2.90 -2.87 17.82
N ASN A 45 -4.15 -3.15 18.15
CA ASN A 45 -5.29 -2.51 17.52
C ASN A 45 -5.44 -1.08 18.02
N TYR A 46 -5.61 -0.14 17.12
CA TYR A 46 -5.90 1.25 17.46
C TYR A 46 -7.31 1.41 17.99
N LEU A 47 -7.44 2.18 19.05
CA LEU A 47 -8.68 2.48 19.72
C LEU A 47 -9.03 3.96 19.53
N ALA A 48 -10.31 4.24 19.31
CA ALA A 48 -10.85 5.58 19.33
C ALA A 48 -11.28 5.96 20.74
N TYR A 49 -10.99 7.20 21.13
CA TYR A 49 -11.52 7.76 22.36
C TYR A 49 -12.55 8.83 22.01
N ALA A 50 -13.79 8.55 22.35
CA ALA A 50 -14.90 9.46 22.11
C ALA A 50 -15.88 9.44 23.28
N ASN A 51 -16.34 10.61 23.71
CA ASN A 51 -17.34 10.76 24.76
C ASN A 51 -16.98 10.03 26.09
N GLY A 52 -15.69 10.02 26.45
CA GLY A 52 -15.23 9.35 27.67
C GLY A 52 -15.10 7.83 27.59
N LYS A 53 -15.26 7.24 26.40
CA LYS A 53 -15.19 5.80 26.18
C LYS A 53 -14.13 5.44 25.14
N LEU A 54 -13.49 4.29 25.35
CA LEU A 54 -12.61 3.67 24.36
C LEU A 54 -13.43 2.69 23.50
N SER A 55 -13.27 2.77 22.20
CA SER A 55 -13.89 1.84 21.26
C SER A 55 -12.89 1.35 20.25
N GLU A 56 -12.99 0.09 19.88
CA GLU A 56 -12.18 -0.47 18.80
C GLU A 56 -12.62 0.12 17.45
N LEU A 57 -11.63 0.54 16.63
CA LEU A 57 -11.93 1.03 15.29
C LEU A 57 -12.49 -0.12 14.44
N PRO A 58 -13.58 0.11 13.67
CA PRO A 58 -14.18 -0.92 12.82
C PRO A 58 -13.21 -1.49 11.78
N ARG A 59 -12.24 -0.70 11.41
CA ARG A 59 -11.17 -1.08 10.48
C ARG A 59 -9.84 -0.64 11.08
N GLN A 60 -8.85 -1.52 11.07
CA GLN A 60 -7.52 -1.27 11.60
C GLN A 60 -6.55 -0.82 10.51
N PRO A 61 -5.56 0.04 10.81
CA PRO A 61 -4.55 0.42 9.84
C PRO A 61 -3.71 -0.78 9.43
N GLY A 62 -3.59 -0.96 8.12
CA GLY A 62 -2.77 -2.02 7.55
C GLY A 62 -1.29 -1.65 7.41
N GLY A 63 -0.49 -2.62 6.94
CA GLY A 63 0.91 -2.40 6.58
C GLY A 63 1.79 -2.04 7.78
N ALA A 64 2.62 -1.01 7.61
CA ALA A 64 3.62 -0.62 8.59
C ALA A 64 3.02 -0.17 9.94
N PHE A 65 1.88 0.53 9.92
CA PHE A 65 1.24 1.05 11.14
C PHE A 65 0.78 -0.06 12.08
N GLY A 66 0.12 -1.08 11.55
CA GLY A 66 -0.32 -2.24 12.34
C GLY A 66 0.85 -3.02 12.93
N GLY A 67 1.91 -3.24 12.14
CA GLY A 67 3.13 -3.91 12.61
C GLY A 67 3.82 -3.15 13.73
N GLN A 68 3.98 -1.83 13.60
CA GLN A 68 4.59 -0.96 14.62
C GLN A 68 3.77 -0.93 15.91
N ALA A 69 2.44 -0.92 15.81
CA ALA A 69 1.56 -0.95 16.98
C ALA A 69 1.66 -2.27 17.73
N ASN A 70 1.69 -3.39 17.02
CA ASN A 70 1.92 -4.72 17.63
C ASN A 70 3.26 -4.82 18.34
N GLU A 71 4.33 -4.33 17.71
CA GLU A 71 5.66 -4.33 18.31
C GLU A 71 5.70 -3.49 19.61
N LEU A 72 5.10 -2.29 19.59
CA LEU A 72 5.01 -1.44 20.77
C LEU A 72 4.18 -2.07 21.88
N ALA A 73 3.03 -2.68 21.55
CA ALA A 73 2.16 -3.34 22.53
C ALA A 73 2.89 -4.49 23.25
N GLY A 74 3.66 -5.30 22.52
CA GLY A 74 4.44 -6.42 23.05
C GLY A 74 5.73 -6.01 23.77
N SER A 75 6.21 -4.77 23.59
CA SER A 75 7.48 -4.34 24.16
C SER A 75 7.33 -3.87 25.61
N SER A 76 8.39 -4.07 26.41
CA SER A 76 8.50 -3.55 27.78
C SER A 76 9.54 -2.44 27.90
N SER A 77 10.42 -2.26 26.91
CA SER A 77 11.51 -1.27 26.92
C SER A 77 12.10 -1.11 25.52
N GLY A 78 12.84 -0.04 25.29
CA GLY A 78 13.53 0.24 24.04
C GLY A 78 12.91 1.40 23.25
N LEU A 79 13.47 1.65 22.07
CA LEU A 79 12.97 2.64 21.11
C LEU A 79 12.22 1.91 20.02
N HIS A 80 10.96 2.26 19.83
CA HIS A 80 10.09 1.67 18.81
C HIS A 80 9.52 2.77 17.93
N GLN A 81 9.39 2.47 16.65
CA GLN A 81 8.64 3.35 15.73
C GLN A 81 7.15 3.16 15.97
N PHE A 82 6.41 4.25 15.98
CA PHE A 82 4.96 4.21 16.13
C PHE A 82 4.30 5.32 15.33
N GLY A 83 3.23 4.98 14.62
CA GLY A 83 2.40 5.93 13.88
C GLY A 83 1.52 6.72 14.82
N VAL A 84 1.83 8.00 15.03
CA VAL A 84 1.07 8.91 15.89
C VAL A 84 0.05 9.69 15.06
N ASP A 85 -1.19 9.75 15.53
CA ASP A 85 -2.21 10.65 15.00
C ASP A 85 -2.21 11.97 15.76
N PRO A 86 -1.68 13.05 15.19
CA PRO A 86 -1.62 14.34 15.87
C PRO A 86 -2.99 14.99 16.05
N THR A 87 -4.03 14.51 15.36
CA THR A 87 -5.39 15.06 15.43
C THR A 87 -6.25 14.40 16.49
N GLY A 88 -5.81 13.29 17.08
CA GLY A 88 -6.54 12.55 18.12
C GLY A 88 -7.02 13.41 19.30
N PRO A 89 -6.17 14.26 19.90
CA PRO A 89 -6.58 15.10 21.04
C PRO A 89 -7.65 16.15 20.71
N THR A 90 -7.74 16.55 19.45
CA THR A 90 -8.72 17.57 18.99
C THR A 90 -10.02 16.96 18.46
N GLY A 91 -10.20 15.65 18.63
CA GLY A 91 -11.36 14.92 18.10
C GLY A 91 -11.28 14.68 16.59
N GLY A 92 -10.14 14.94 15.96
CA GLY A 92 -9.87 14.58 14.58
C GLY A 92 -9.61 13.07 14.44
N SER A 93 -9.72 12.58 13.22
CA SER A 93 -9.48 11.17 12.90
C SER A 93 -8.67 11.04 11.62
N PHE A 94 -7.49 11.67 11.60
CA PHE A 94 -6.59 11.58 10.44
C PHE A 94 -6.21 10.11 10.17
N LEU A 95 -5.94 9.34 11.23
CA LEU A 95 -5.69 7.92 11.13
C LEU A 95 -6.91 7.17 10.59
N ALA A 96 -8.12 7.49 11.03
CA ALA A 96 -9.34 6.90 10.50
C ALA A 96 -9.54 7.24 9.02
N ALA A 97 -9.25 8.47 8.60
CA ALA A 97 -9.32 8.86 7.19
C ALA A 97 -8.32 8.10 6.30
N ILE A 98 -7.12 7.79 6.81
CA ILE A 98 -6.14 6.95 6.11
C ILE A 98 -6.64 5.51 6.04
N ILE A 99 -7.21 4.99 7.13
CA ILE A 99 -7.74 3.63 7.23
C ILE A 99 -8.94 3.44 6.28
N ASP A 100 -9.80 4.44 6.18
CA ASP A 100 -10.98 4.41 5.31
C ASP A 100 -10.63 4.60 3.82
N SER A 101 -9.38 4.92 3.51
CA SER A 101 -8.92 5.00 2.12
C SER A 101 -8.95 3.61 1.48
N PRO A 102 -9.71 3.40 0.39
CA PRO A 102 -9.82 2.09 -0.23
C PRO A 102 -8.48 1.63 -0.81
N THR A 103 -8.14 0.38 -0.58
CA THR A 103 -6.96 -0.27 -1.16
C THR A 103 -7.08 -0.37 -2.68
N LEU A 104 -5.98 -0.62 -3.39
CA LEU A 104 -5.99 -0.82 -4.84
C LEU A 104 -6.91 -1.97 -5.26
N GLU A 105 -6.96 -3.04 -4.47
CA GLU A 105 -7.84 -4.18 -4.68
C GLU A 105 -9.31 -3.79 -4.53
N GLU A 106 -9.65 -3.07 -3.47
CA GLU A 106 -11.00 -2.56 -3.26
C GLU A 106 -11.44 -1.60 -4.37
N ARG A 107 -10.55 -0.71 -4.82
CA ARG A 107 -10.81 0.20 -5.95
C ARG A 107 -11.07 -0.59 -7.24
N TRP A 108 -10.32 -1.67 -7.45
CA TRP A 108 -10.52 -2.53 -8.60
C TRP A 108 -11.89 -3.22 -8.56
N HIS A 109 -12.26 -3.79 -7.40
CA HIS A 109 -13.58 -4.40 -7.22
C HIS A 109 -14.74 -3.39 -7.30
N GLN A 110 -14.52 -2.13 -6.84
CA GLN A 110 -15.51 -1.06 -6.98
C GLN A 110 -15.83 -0.72 -8.44
N GLY A 111 -14.88 -0.95 -9.37
CA GLY A 111 -15.08 -0.79 -10.80
C GLY A 111 -16.06 -1.81 -11.40
N GLY A 112 -16.40 -2.88 -10.68
CA GLY A 112 -17.33 -3.92 -11.09
C GLY A 112 -17.01 -4.50 -12.47
N TYR A 113 -18.06 -4.92 -13.21
CA TYR A 113 -17.91 -5.51 -14.54
C TYR A 113 -17.19 -4.58 -15.55
N VAL A 114 -17.43 -3.27 -15.45
CA VAL A 114 -16.79 -2.29 -16.33
C VAL A 114 -15.29 -2.21 -16.04
N GLY A 115 -14.90 -2.18 -14.79
CA GLY A 115 -13.50 -2.20 -14.35
C GLY A 115 -12.76 -3.43 -14.85
N TYR A 116 -13.39 -4.61 -14.74
CA TYR A 116 -12.80 -5.86 -15.25
C TYR A 116 -12.66 -5.86 -16.77
N ALA A 117 -13.67 -5.36 -17.51
CA ALA A 117 -13.60 -5.25 -18.95
C ALA A 117 -12.46 -4.32 -19.41
N ILE A 118 -12.33 -3.15 -18.80
CA ILE A 118 -11.24 -2.21 -19.09
C ILE A 118 -9.88 -2.84 -18.80
N THR A 119 -9.74 -3.53 -17.66
CA THR A 119 -8.50 -4.21 -17.30
C THR A 119 -8.14 -5.31 -18.30
N ALA A 120 -9.13 -6.10 -18.76
CA ALA A 120 -8.90 -7.15 -19.75
C ALA A 120 -8.42 -6.56 -21.10
N VAL A 121 -9.06 -5.50 -21.57
CA VAL A 121 -8.64 -4.80 -22.80
C VAL A 121 -7.25 -4.19 -22.64
N GLY A 122 -6.97 -3.57 -21.49
CA GLY A 122 -5.65 -3.02 -21.18
C GLY A 122 -4.56 -4.08 -21.15
N ALA A 123 -4.81 -5.23 -20.51
CA ALA A 123 -3.89 -6.36 -20.50
C ALA A 123 -3.61 -6.91 -21.90
N PHE A 124 -4.66 -7.06 -22.72
CA PHE A 124 -4.51 -7.50 -24.11
C PHE A 124 -3.68 -6.50 -24.94
N ALA A 125 -3.96 -5.20 -24.81
CA ALA A 125 -3.18 -4.17 -25.48
C ALA A 125 -1.71 -4.17 -25.05
N PHE A 126 -1.45 -4.38 -23.78
CA PHE A 126 -0.10 -4.48 -23.22
C PHE A 126 0.65 -5.70 -23.79
N LEU A 127 0.01 -6.86 -23.86
CA LEU A 127 0.60 -8.06 -24.49
C LEU A 127 0.91 -7.83 -25.98
N LEU A 128 0.03 -7.16 -26.71
CA LEU A 128 0.30 -6.78 -28.10
C LEU A 128 1.49 -5.83 -28.23
N ALA A 129 1.62 -4.87 -27.31
CA ALA A 129 2.75 -3.96 -27.28
C ALA A 129 4.07 -4.72 -27.07
N ILE A 130 4.11 -5.64 -26.10
CA ILE A 130 5.28 -6.49 -25.84
C ILE A 130 5.61 -7.32 -27.09
N TYR A 131 4.62 -7.98 -27.69
CA TYR A 131 4.81 -8.75 -28.92
C TYR A 131 5.41 -7.89 -30.04
N ARG A 132 4.87 -6.69 -30.25
CA ARG A 132 5.40 -5.73 -31.24
C ARG A 132 6.85 -5.37 -30.98
N VAL A 133 7.20 -5.06 -29.73
CA VAL A 133 8.59 -4.71 -29.35
C VAL A 133 9.51 -5.88 -29.65
N LEU A 134 9.13 -7.12 -29.29
CA LEU A 134 9.94 -8.30 -29.56
C LEU A 134 10.15 -8.52 -31.06
N VAL A 135 9.09 -8.44 -31.87
CA VAL A 135 9.18 -8.58 -33.32
C VAL A 135 10.06 -7.51 -33.94
N LEU A 136 9.86 -6.25 -33.56
CA LEU A 136 10.66 -5.14 -34.08
C LEU A 136 12.15 -5.29 -33.68
N THR A 137 12.44 -5.74 -32.48
CA THR A 137 13.82 -5.98 -32.03
C THR A 137 14.47 -7.11 -32.86
N MET A 138 13.73 -8.20 -33.11
CA MET A 138 14.21 -9.30 -33.94
C MET A 138 14.48 -8.85 -35.39
N VAL A 139 13.58 -8.04 -35.96
CA VAL A 139 13.77 -7.49 -37.31
C VAL A 139 14.94 -6.51 -37.33
N SER A 140 15.05 -5.64 -36.34
CA SER A 140 16.16 -4.67 -36.22
C SER A 140 17.52 -5.36 -36.17
N THR A 141 17.66 -6.41 -35.38
CA THR A 141 18.92 -7.19 -35.32
C THR A 141 19.25 -7.86 -36.65
N LYS A 142 18.27 -8.43 -37.34
CA LYS A 142 18.47 -9.02 -38.68
C LYS A 142 18.87 -7.99 -39.72
N VAL A 143 18.27 -6.80 -39.70
CA VAL A 143 18.64 -5.69 -40.59
C VAL A 143 20.06 -5.18 -40.28
N SER A 144 20.36 -5.02 -38.98
CA SER A 144 21.72 -4.60 -38.56
C SER A 144 22.81 -5.61 -38.98
N SER A 145 22.51 -6.89 -38.92
CA SER A 145 23.41 -7.94 -39.42
C SER A 145 23.61 -7.86 -40.95
N GLN A 146 22.52 -7.57 -41.70
CA GLN A 146 22.58 -7.39 -43.15
C GLN A 146 23.46 -6.21 -43.55
N LEU A 147 23.41 -5.10 -42.81
CA LEU A 147 24.26 -3.93 -43.07
C LEU A 147 25.76 -4.23 -42.94
N LYS A 148 26.14 -5.29 -42.21
CA LYS A 148 27.53 -5.74 -42.05
C LYS A 148 27.94 -6.84 -43.02
N SER A 149 27.01 -7.34 -43.86
CA SER A 149 27.20 -8.44 -44.78
C SER A 149 27.05 -7.96 -46.25
N ASN A 150 27.96 -8.34 -47.11
CA ASN A 150 27.90 -8.04 -48.53
C ASN A 150 26.99 -9.02 -49.30
N THR A 151 26.50 -10.09 -48.68
CA THR A 151 25.62 -11.06 -49.32
C THR A 151 24.17 -10.80 -48.94
N ALA A 152 23.27 -10.67 -49.92
CA ALA A 152 21.85 -10.40 -49.69
C ALA A 152 21.16 -11.61 -49.04
N ASN A 153 20.57 -11.44 -47.83
CA ASN A 153 19.85 -12.46 -47.12
C ASN A 153 18.34 -12.20 -47.16
N ALA A 154 17.59 -13.05 -47.84
CA ALA A 154 16.13 -12.91 -48.02
C ALA A 154 15.31 -13.01 -46.70
N ASN A 155 15.91 -13.41 -45.55
CA ASN A 155 15.22 -13.58 -44.29
C ASN A 155 15.01 -12.24 -43.52
N ASN A 156 15.39 -11.10 -44.11
CA ASN A 156 15.13 -9.79 -43.54
C ASN A 156 14.63 -8.82 -44.62
N PRO A 157 13.91 -7.75 -44.26
CA PRO A 157 13.35 -6.82 -45.24
C PRO A 157 14.39 -6.16 -46.15
N LEU A 158 15.53 -5.75 -45.56
CA LEU A 158 16.61 -5.11 -46.32
C LEU A 158 17.27 -6.06 -47.32
N GLY A 159 17.56 -7.30 -46.93
CA GLY A 159 18.16 -8.29 -47.83
C GLY A 159 17.25 -8.68 -48.97
N ARG A 160 15.91 -8.68 -48.79
CA ARG A 160 14.95 -8.90 -49.90
C ARG A 160 15.02 -7.78 -50.93
N VAL A 161 15.17 -6.53 -50.51
CA VAL A 161 15.32 -5.39 -51.45
C VAL A 161 16.65 -5.45 -52.15
N LEU A 162 17.75 -5.78 -51.46
CA LEU A 162 19.07 -5.95 -52.08
C LEU A 162 19.08 -7.05 -53.13
N LYS A 163 18.43 -8.19 -52.85
CA LYS A 163 18.35 -9.29 -53.80
C LYS A 163 17.63 -8.92 -55.10
N ILE A 164 16.51 -8.17 -55.01
CA ILE A 164 15.83 -7.66 -56.21
C ILE A 164 16.71 -6.73 -57.03
N HIS A 165 17.65 -6.03 -56.41
CA HIS A 165 18.59 -5.16 -57.10
C HIS A 165 19.75 -5.93 -57.77
N GLU A 166 20.22 -7.03 -57.16
CA GLU A 166 21.26 -7.91 -57.71
C GLU A 166 20.74 -8.70 -58.91
N ASP A 167 19.42 -9.02 -58.96
CA ASP A 167 18.81 -9.79 -60.06
C ASP A 167 18.45 -8.92 -61.28
N LYS A 168 18.80 -7.64 -61.33
CA LYS A 168 18.64 -6.71 -62.44
C LYS A 168 19.95 -6.41 -63.13
#